data_e88bd9df395a5d052aa34c6425a60996
#
_entry.id   e88bd9df395a5d052aa34c6425a60996
#
_cell.length_a   1.000
_cell.length_b   1.000
_cell.length_c   1.000
_cell.angle_alpha   90.00
_cell.angle_beta   90.00
_cell.angle_gamma   90.00
#
_symmetry.space_group_name_H-M   'P 1'
#
loop_
_entity.id
_entity.type
_entity.pdbx_description
1 polymer ?
#
loop_
_entity_poly.entity_id
_entity_poly.type
_entity_poly.pdbx_seq_one_letter_code
_entity_poly.pdbx_strand_id
1 'polypeptide(L)'
;MKMPSIVMRIKTIKRLAIAWWLVSVAVNFGIAFEQPDRVLEVERSASVYHSYEFSEIDDTPPPKGFKPFYVSHYGRHGSRRLTGTFVADTLATLENAQKNGDLTEEGKRLLIDVRKIAEAHEDMIGQLTERGAQEHRRLARRMAARFPDVFKDARRVRCQSAIFHRVLISQANFTMALKDAAPAFTFDFITGDKYQKMLNGPHWARGTANVAEKIKAATDAYAKENIDHAPLVERIFSSASSPVDALKFARDIFAVASICQCLRCELAGLDIYRYFTAEEIDALGRTLACEHYADMANSVEFGDVPLDGSRKLARDFLERADEAIADDGIAADLRFGHDSGLWPLAGLIGLEGPGDRVPFADSWRDCPAWKWMPMASNLQMVFYRNAAGEVLVKILYNEREMRIRGLEPVPWPYYRWADLRARLLGDEKKSN
;
A
#
# COMPACT_ATOMS: atom_id res chain seq x y z
N MET A 1 -23.19 -47.02 -50.55
CA MET A 1 -23.07 -45.76 -49.78
C MET A 1 -23.38 -46.10 -48.29
N LYS A 2 -22.34 -46.26 -47.45
CA LYS A 2 -22.51 -46.64 -46.02
C LYS A 2 -22.70 -45.38 -45.19
N MET A 3 -23.84 -45.27 -44.51
CA MET A 3 -24.07 -44.20 -43.53
C MET A 3 -23.14 -44.36 -42.32
N PRO A 4 -22.51 -43.29 -41.81
CA PRO A 4 -21.73 -43.38 -40.58
C PRO A 4 -22.66 -43.57 -39.36
N SER A 5 -22.30 -44.44 -38.45
CA SER A 5 -23.12 -44.91 -37.36
C SER A 5 -23.42 -43.78 -36.36
N ILE A 6 -24.67 -43.73 -35.86
CA ILE A 6 -25.19 -42.80 -34.83
C ILE A 6 -24.30 -42.73 -33.60
N VAL A 7 -23.57 -43.78 -33.25
CA VAL A 7 -22.64 -43.88 -32.11
C VAL A 7 -21.45 -42.92 -32.27
N MET A 8 -20.98 -42.65 -33.48
CA MET A 8 -19.87 -41.73 -33.71
C MET A 8 -20.29 -40.25 -33.56
N ARG A 9 -21.52 -39.92 -33.90
CA ARG A 9 -22.07 -38.55 -33.66
C ARG A 9 -22.28 -38.23 -32.20
N ILE A 10 -22.72 -39.19 -31.38
CA ILE A 10 -22.95 -39.00 -29.94
C ILE A 10 -21.61 -38.81 -29.17
N LYS A 11 -20.56 -39.52 -29.56
CA LYS A 11 -19.21 -39.33 -28.96
C LYS A 11 -18.60 -37.98 -29.30
N THR A 12 -18.81 -37.45 -30.49
CA THR A 12 -18.31 -36.13 -30.91
C THR A 12 -19.08 -35.00 -30.23
N ILE A 13 -20.39 -35.10 -30.08
CA ILE A 13 -21.24 -34.11 -29.39
C ILE A 13 -20.89 -34.08 -27.88
N LYS A 14 -20.66 -35.24 -27.22
CA LYS A 14 -20.24 -35.28 -25.83
C LYS A 14 -18.85 -34.66 -25.61
N ARG A 15 -17.89 -34.90 -26.53
CA ARG A 15 -16.56 -34.26 -26.46
C ARG A 15 -16.61 -32.74 -26.67
N LEU A 16 -17.44 -32.26 -27.58
CA LEU A 16 -17.64 -30.83 -27.78
C LEU A 16 -18.36 -30.18 -26.56
N ALA A 17 -19.36 -30.84 -25.98
CA ALA A 17 -20.07 -30.34 -24.81
C ALA A 17 -19.15 -30.30 -23.57
N ILE A 18 -18.29 -31.29 -23.37
CA ILE A 18 -17.30 -31.29 -22.26
C ILE A 18 -16.24 -30.20 -22.50
N ALA A 19 -15.77 -30.01 -23.75
CA ALA A 19 -14.81 -28.96 -24.07
C ALA A 19 -15.41 -27.56 -23.87
N TRP A 20 -16.68 -27.34 -24.24
CA TRP A 20 -17.40 -26.10 -23.96
C TRP A 20 -17.66 -25.87 -22.48
N TRP A 21 -17.97 -26.92 -21.73
CA TRP A 21 -18.16 -26.82 -20.27
C TRP A 21 -16.84 -26.51 -19.56
N LEU A 22 -15.72 -27.14 -19.95
CA LEU A 22 -14.38 -26.85 -19.42
C LEU A 22 -13.91 -25.43 -19.81
N VAL A 23 -14.21 -24.97 -21.02
CA VAL A 23 -13.89 -23.59 -21.44
C VAL A 23 -14.77 -22.58 -20.71
N SER A 24 -16.07 -22.84 -20.50
CA SER A 24 -16.95 -21.94 -19.75
C SER A 24 -16.63 -21.96 -18.24
N VAL A 25 -16.19 -23.07 -17.67
CA VAL A 25 -15.72 -23.13 -16.30
C VAL A 25 -14.38 -22.41 -16.15
N ALA A 26 -13.44 -22.60 -17.08
CA ALA A 26 -12.16 -21.87 -17.07
C ALA A 26 -12.35 -20.36 -17.29
N VAL A 27 -13.26 -19.95 -18.18
CA VAL A 27 -13.60 -18.54 -18.40
C VAL A 27 -14.32 -17.95 -17.17
N ASN A 28 -15.24 -18.68 -16.53
CA ASN A 28 -15.88 -18.20 -15.29
C ASN A 28 -14.93 -18.18 -14.09
N PHE A 29 -14.00 -19.13 -13.98
CA PHE A 29 -12.94 -19.07 -12.95
C PHE A 29 -11.92 -17.96 -13.25
N GLY A 30 -11.58 -17.69 -14.50
CA GLY A 30 -10.72 -16.57 -14.90
C GLY A 30 -11.39 -15.21 -14.69
N ILE A 31 -12.68 -15.08 -15.03
CA ILE A 31 -13.44 -13.82 -14.91
C ILE A 31 -13.76 -13.50 -13.43
N ALA A 32 -13.92 -14.49 -12.57
CA ALA A 32 -14.13 -14.27 -11.12
C ALA A 32 -12.87 -13.73 -10.41
N PHE A 33 -11.67 -13.89 -11.01
CA PHE A 33 -10.40 -13.42 -10.42
C PHE A 33 -9.87 -12.10 -10.99
N GLU A 34 -10.49 -11.53 -12.02
CA GLU A 34 -10.03 -10.31 -12.71
C GLU A 34 -11.16 -9.29 -12.94
N GLN A 35 -12.03 -9.07 -11.98
CA GLN A 35 -12.73 -7.78 -11.99
C GLN A 35 -11.72 -6.71 -11.59
N PRO A 36 -11.39 -5.74 -12.47
CA PRO A 36 -10.61 -4.60 -12.03
C PRO A 36 -11.40 -3.97 -10.89
N ASP A 37 -10.80 -3.90 -9.69
CA ASP A 37 -11.40 -3.23 -8.55
C ASP A 37 -11.71 -1.79 -8.96
N ARG A 38 -12.97 -1.52 -9.21
CA ARG A 38 -13.43 -0.17 -9.54
C ARG A 38 -13.20 0.69 -8.31
N VAL A 39 -12.17 1.51 -8.34
CA VAL A 39 -11.93 2.53 -7.33
C VAL A 39 -12.94 3.64 -7.56
N LEU A 40 -13.66 4.01 -6.50
CA LEU A 40 -14.53 5.18 -6.52
C LEU A 40 -13.68 6.42 -6.20
N GLU A 41 -13.96 7.53 -6.86
CA GLU A 41 -13.20 8.77 -6.64
C GLU A 41 -13.23 9.21 -5.18
N VAL A 42 -14.38 9.04 -4.51
CA VAL A 42 -14.54 9.32 -3.07
C VAL A 42 -13.57 8.55 -2.18
N GLU A 43 -13.13 7.37 -2.58
CA GLU A 43 -12.22 6.53 -1.81
C GLU A 43 -10.79 7.06 -1.76
N ARG A 44 -10.43 8.00 -2.64
CA ARG A 44 -9.15 8.70 -2.59
C ARG A 44 -9.04 9.63 -1.38
N SER A 45 -10.17 10.03 -0.78
CA SER A 45 -10.20 10.77 0.50
C SER A 45 -9.68 9.95 1.69
N ALA A 46 -9.55 8.62 1.55
CA ALA A 46 -9.08 7.71 2.59
C ALA A 46 -7.58 7.82 2.91
N SER A 47 -6.83 8.72 2.26
CA SER A 47 -5.42 8.92 2.53
C SER A 47 -4.62 7.60 2.41
N VAL A 48 -3.83 7.22 3.42
CA VAL A 48 -3.05 5.96 3.42
C VAL A 48 -3.91 4.70 3.56
N TYR A 49 -5.21 4.80 3.85
CA TYR A 49 -6.14 3.66 3.84
C TYR A 49 -6.64 3.32 2.45
N HIS A 50 -6.31 4.15 1.46
CA HIS A 50 -6.66 3.89 0.07
C HIS A 50 -6.06 2.56 -0.42
N SER A 51 -6.86 1.76 -1.12
CA SER A 51 -6.40 0.49 -1.70
C SER A 51 -5.53 0.73 -2.94
N TYR A 52 -4.69 -0.24 -3.30
CA TYR A 52 -3.77 -0.08 -4.43
C TYR A 52 -4.49 0.05 -5.76
N GLU A 53 -4.20 1.11 -6.51
CA GLU A 53 -4.69 1.31 -7.87
C GLU A 53 -3.69 0.76 -8.89
N PHE A 54 -4.04 -0.33 -9.54
CA PHE A 54 -3.24 -0.85 -10.64
C PHE A 54 -3.43 -0.02 -11.90
N SER A 55 -2.34 0.48 -12.46
CA SER A 55 -2.31 1.14 -13.77
C SER A 55 -1.65 0.26 -14.82
N GLU A 56 -1.79 0.64 -16.08
CA GLU A 56 -0.95 0.10 -17.15
C GLU A 56 0.52 0.37 -16.86
N ILE A 57 1.37 -0.57 -17.26
CA ILE A 57 2.82 -0.43 -17.13
C ILE A 57 3.34 0.21 -18.41
N ASP A 58 3.93 1.38 -18.27
CA ASP A 58 4.69 2.05 -19.33
C ASP A 58 6.17 1.97 -18.98
N ASP A 59 6.89 1.07 -19.65
CA ASP A 59 8.29 0.79 -19.37
C ASP A 59 9.20 1.35 -20.45
N THR A 60 10.07 2.28 -20.09
CA THR A 60 11.19 2.67 -20.94
C THR A 60 12.17 1.51 -21.08
N PRO A 61 12.48 1.03 -22.31
CA PRO A 61 13.40 -0.07 -22.51
C PRO A 61 14.82 0.31 -22.05
N PRO A 62 15.64 -0.68 -21.61
CA PRO A 62 17.00 -0.41 -21.19
C PRO A 62 17.88 0.06 -22.34
N PRO A 63 18.93 0.84 -22.06
CA PRO A 63 19.92 1.22 -23.05
C PRO A 63 20.55 -0.02 -23.71
N LYS A 64 20.96 0.11 -24.97
CA LYS A 64 21.52 -1.00 -25.76
C LYS A 64 22.65 -1.69 -25.01
N GLY A 65 22.54 -3.01 -24.88
CA GLY A 65 23.55 -3.85 -24.20
C GLY A 65 23.34 -4.03 -22.69
N PHE A 66 22.43 -3.29 -22.07
CA PHE A 66 22.08 -3.47 -20.67
C PHE A 66 20.93 -4.48 -20.51
N LYS A 67 21.05 -5.37 -19.51
CA LYS A 67 20.03 -6.36 -19.15
C LYS A 67 19.73 -6.29 -17.67
N PRO A 68 18.47 -6.45 -17.25
CA PRO A 68 18.14 -6.52 -15.82
C PRO A 68 18.72 -7.80 -15.21
N PHE A 69 19.32 -7.68 -14.01
CA PHE A 69 19.93 -8.82 -13.33
C PHE A 69 19.57 -8.94 -11.86
N TYR A 70 19.09 -7.86 -11.23
CA TYR A 70 18.75 -7.84 -9.81
C TYR A 70 17.64 -6.85 -9.52
N VAL A 71 16.75 -7.20 -8.56
CA VAL A 71 15.68 -6.32 -8.05
C VAL A 71 15.81 -6.16 -6.54
N SER A 72 15.89 -4.93 -6.07
CA SER A 72 15.79 -4.57 -4.66
C SER A 72 14.45 -3.93 -4.39
N HIS A 73 13.61 -4.57 -3.58
CA HIS A 73 12.22 -4.20 -3.35
C HIS A 73 11.93 -3.90 -1.88
N TYR A 74 11.04 -2.93 -1.65
CA TYR A 74 10.33 -2.77 -0.39
C TYR A 74 8.84 -2.60 -0.68
N GLY A 75 7.99 -3.42 -0.04
CA GLY A 75 6.54 -3.35 -0.12
C GLY A 75 5.90 -3.08 1.24
N ARG A 76 4.96 -2.15 1.29
CA ARG A 76 4.01 -1.99 2.37
C ARG A 76 3.05 -3.19 2.37
N HIS A 77 2.52 -3.61 3.54
CA HIS A 77 1.43 -4.59 3.58
C HIS A 77 0.24 -4.16 2.72
N GLY A 78 -0.55 -5.12 2.26
CA GLY A 78 -1.76 -4.87 1.46
C GLY A 78 -2.94 -4.33 2.27
N SER A 79 -4.08 -4.19 1.61
CA SER A 79 -5.36 -3.81 2.20
C SER A 79 -5.65 -4.66 3.44
N ARG A 80 -6.10 -4.01 4.52
CA ARG A 80 -6.26 -4.60 5.84
C ARG A 80 -7.47 -4.05 6.59
N ARG A 81 -7.85 -4.68 7.66
CA ARG A 81 -8.80 -4.14 8.65
C ARG A 81 -8.17 -2.99 9.42
N LEU A 82 -8.99 -2.10 9.98
CA LEU A 82 -8.49 -1.01 10.83
C LEU A 82 -7.69 -1.57 12.00
N THR A 83 -6.69 -0.80 12.40
CA THR A 83 -5.99 -0.95 13.68
C THR A 83 -6.60 0.01 14.71
N GLY A 84 -6.40 -0.24 16.00
CA GLY A 84 -6.94 0.62 17.05
C GLY A 84 -8.44 0.37 17.32
N THR A 85 -9.08 1.33 17.98
CA THR A 85 -10.43 1.19 18.55
C THR A 85 -11.53 1.88 17.73
N PHE A 86 -11.22 2.47 16.57
CA PHE A 86 -12.16 3.27 15.77
C PHE A 86 -13.53 2.60 15.55
N VAL A 87 -13.52 1.32 15.16
CA VAL A 87 -14.75 0.56 14.92
C VAL A 87 -15.50 0.31 16.23
N ALA A 88 -14.78 -0.10 17.28
CA ALA A 88 -15.37 -0.38 18.60
C ALA A 88 -15.92 0.89 19.25
N ASP A 89 -15.18 2.01 19.18
CA ASP A 89 -15.60 3.31 19.74
C ASP A 89 -16.84 3.84 19.01
N THR A 90 -16.85 3.76 17.68
CA THR A 90 -18.02 4.15 16.87
C THR A 90 -19.23 3.30 17.20
N LEU A 91 -19.05 1.97 17.27
CA LEU A 91 -20.14 1.04 17.62
C LEU A 91 -20.70 1.34 19.02
N ALA A 92 -19.82 1.48 20.01
CA ALA A 92 -20.24 1.77 21.40
C ALA A 92 -21.02 3.09 21.51
N THR A 93 -20.58 4.13 20.78
CA THR A 93 -21.26 5.43 20.74
C THR A 93 -22.68 5.29 20.16
N LEU A 94 -22.82 4.60 19.02
CA LEU A 94 -24.10 4.38 18.39
C LEU A 94 -25.04 3.48 19.22
N GLU A 95 -24.52 2.44 19.86
CA GLU A 95 -25.29 1.56 20.72
C GLU A 95 -25.80 2.24 21.99
N ASN A 96 -25.00 3.11 22.59
CA ASN A 96 -25.43 3.92 23.73
C ASN A 96 -26.55 4.88 23.33
N ALA A 97 -26.41 5.56 22.19
CA ALA A 97 -27.47 6.42 21.66
C ALA A 97 -28.73 5.62 21.31
N GLN A 98 -28.64 4.42 20.77
CA GLN A 98 -29.77 3.53 20.51
C GLN A 98 -30.51 3.17 21.80
N LYS A 99 -29.78 2.85 22.90
CA LYS A 99 -30.38 2.52 24.21
C LYS A 99 -31.17 3.69 24.80
N ASN A 100 -30.67 4.92 24.56
CA ASN A 100 -31.28 6.15 25.07
C ASN A 100 -32.43 6.65 24.17
N GLY A 101 -32.66 6.06 23.00
CA GLY A 101 -33.63 6.56 22.01
C GLY A 101 -33.14 7.79 21.24
N ASP A 102 -31.86 8.07 21.24
CA ASP A 102 -31.24 9.28 20.69
C ASP A 102 -30.75 9.14 19.25
N LEU A 103 -31.05 8.04 18.54
CA LEU A 103 -30.69 7.89 17.12
C LEU A 103 -31.86 8.34 16.22
N THR A 104 -31.52 9.09 15.19
CA THR A 104 -32.38 9.33 14.02
C THR A 104 -32.57 8.03 13.23
N GLU A 105 -33.46 8.04 12.23
CA GLU A 105 -33.63 6.89 11.33
C GLU A 105 -32.34 6.63 10.51
N GLU A 106 -31.59 7.67 10.22
CA GLU A 106 -30.27 7.55 9.55
C GLU A 106 -29.21 6.98 10.49
N GLY A 107 -29.19 7.41 11.75
CA GLY A 107 -28.33 6.85 12.78
C GLY A 107 -28.59 5.36 13.05
N LYS A 108 -29.87 4.92 13.00
CA LYS A 108 -30.23 3.50 13.12
C LYS A 108 -29.69 2.67 11.94
N ARG A 109 -29.78 3.21 10.71
CA ARG A 109 -29.20 2.57 9.53
C ARG A 109 -27.68 2.48 9.62
N LEU A 110 -27.03 3.57 10.04
CA LEU A 110 -25.58 3.60 10.27
C LEU A 110 -25.16 2.54 11.31
N LEU A 111 -25.88 2.42 12.42
CA LEU A 111 -25.60 1.40 13.43
C LEU A 111 -25.63 -0.03 12.86
N ILE A 112 -26.59 -0.34 11.99
CA ILE A 112 -26.68 -1.65 11.33
C ILE A 112 -25.44 -1.90 10.48
N ASP A 113 -24.97 -0.92 9.73
CA ASP A 113 -23.80 -1.07 8.86
C ASP A 113 -22.49 -1.15 9.66
N VAL A 114 -22.36 -0.34 10.72
CA VAL A 114 -21.18 -0.40 11.61
C VAL A 114 -21.09 -1.76 12.34
N ARG A 115 -22.23 -2.37 12.71
CA ARG A 115 -22.24 -3.73 13.27
C ARG A 115 -21.65 -4.77 12.32
N LYS A 116 -21.99 -4.73 11.02
CA LYS A 116 -21.39 -5.64 10.02
C LYS A 116 -19.88 -5.47 9.93
N ILE A 117 -19.42 -4.20 10.01
CA ILE A 117 -17.97 -3.92 10.02
C ILE A 117 -17.33 -4.44 11.31
N ALA A 118 -17.97 -4.26 12.45
CA ALA A 118 -17.47 -4.76 13.73
C ALA A 118 -17.36 -6.29 13.75
N GLU A 119 -18.39 -7.00 13.25
CA GLU A 119 -18.34 -8.46 13.08
C GLU A 119 -17.16 -8.89 12.19
N ALA A 120 -16.91 -8.19 11.07
CA ALA A 120 -15.76 -8.47 10.21
C ALA A 120 -14.40 -8.15 10.86
N HIS A 121 -14.37 -7.35 11.94
CA HIS A 121 -13.18 -7.00 12.72
C HIS A 121 -12.98 -7.86 13.96
N GLU A 122 -13.98 -8.65 14.38
CA GLU A 122 -13.89 -9.50 15.57
C GLU A 122 -12.69 -10.44 15.45
N ASP A 123 -11.79 -10.39 16.44
CA ASP A 123 -10.52 -11.13 16.50
C ASP A 123 -9.60 -10.94 15.28
N MET A 124 -9.91 -9.97 14.39
CA MET A 124 -9.19 -9.73 13.14
C MET A 124 -8.66 -8.31 12.99
N ILE A 125 -8.56 -7.54 14.08
CA ILE A 125 -8.07 -6.14 14.07
C ILE A 125 -6.70 -6.05 13.40
N GLY A 126 -6.58 -5.18 12.40
CA GLY A 126 -5.34 -4.92 11.67
C GLY A 126 -4.85 -6.07 10.78
N GLN A 127 -5.62 -7.16 10.64
CA GLN A 127 -5.27 -8.29 9.79
C GLN A 127 -5.49 -7.98 8.31
N LEU A 128 -4.68 -8.60 7.45
CA LEU A 128 -4.81 -8.50 5.99
C LEU A 128 -6.20 -8.97 5.55
N THR A 129 -6.77 -8.29 4.55
CA THR A 129 -8.01 -8.72 3.88
C THR A 129 -7.69 -9.56 2.64
N GLU A 130 -8.71 -10.22 2.07
CA GLU A 130 -8.54 -10.93 0.79
C GLU A 130 -8.12 -9.96 -0.33
N ARG A 131 -8.65 -8.73 -0.33
CA ARG A 131 -8.18 -7.69 -1.26
C ARG A 131 -6.68 -7.45 -1.13
N GLY A 132 -6.15 -7.31 0.09
CA GLY A 132 -4.72 -7.12 0.32
C GLY A 132 -3.87 -8.32 -0.13
N ALA A 133 -4.38 -9.53 0.02
CA ALA A 133 -3.74 -10.73 -0.51
C ALA A 133 -3.71 -10.72 -2.06
N GLN A 134 -4.80 -10.32 -2.71
CA GLN A 134 -4.89 -10.19 -4.18
C GLN A 134 -3.94 -9.11 -4.70
N GLU A 135 -3.83 -7.95 -4.03
CA GLU A 135 -2.87 -6.88 -4.36
C GLU A 135 -1.45 -7.45 -4.45
N HIS A 136 -0.99 -8.17 -3.44
CA HIS A 136 0.35 -8.74 -3.41
C HIS A 136 0.56 -9.84 -4.45
N ARG A 137 -0.41 -10.72 -4.65
CA ARG A 137 -0.32 -11.75 -5.71
C ARG A 137 -0.21 -11.11 -7.10
N ARG A 138 -0.96 -10.03 -7.36
CA ARG A 138 -0.93 -9.32 -8.64
C ARG A 138 0.39 -8.57 -8.83
N LEU A 139 0.89 -7.84 -7.84
CA LEU A 139 2.20 -7.18 -7.88
C LEU A 139 3.33 -8.16 -8.19
N ALA A 140 3.33 -9.33 -7.56
CA ALA A 140 4.34 -10.37 -7.81
C ALA A 140 4.33 -10.89 -9.25
N ARG A 141 3.15 -11.20 -9.80
CA ARG A 141 3.02 -11.64 -11.20
C ARG A 141 3.47 -10.56 -12.19
N ARG A 142 3.13 -9.30 -11.91
CA ARG A 142 3.57 -8.16 -12.73
C ARG A 142 5.08 -7.98 -12.66
N MET A 143 5.71 -8.12 -11.49
CA MET A 143 7.17 -8.08 -11.35
C MET A 143 7.85 -9.20 -12.15
N ALA A 144 7.37 -10.43 -12.06
CA ALA A 144 7.91 -11.56 -12.83
C ALA A 144 7.77 -11.35 -14.35
N ALA A 145 6.61 -10.88 -14.81
CA ALA A 145 6.36 -10.62 -16.23
C ALA A 145 7.21 -9.45 -16.77
N ARG A 146 7.45 -8.44 -15.94
CA ARG A 146 8.20 -7.23 -16.29
C ARG A 146 9.70 -7.46 -16.34
N PHE A 147 10.23 -8.34 -15.47
CA PHE A 147 11.67 -8.61 -15.35
C PHE A 147 12.01 -10.11 -15.45
N PRO A 148 11.61 -10.80 -16.55
CA PRO A 148 11.77 -12.25 -16.66
C PRO A 148 13.25 -12.67 -16.60
N ASP A 149 14.18 -11.87 -17.10
CA ASP A 149 15.61 -12.16 -17.06
C ASP A 149 16.17 -12.22 -15.63
N VAL A 150 15.56 -11.54 -14.67
CA VAL A 150 15.97 -11.59 -13.26
C VAL A 150 15.60 -12.92 -12.62
N PHE A 151 14.47 -13.51 -13.00
CA PHE A 151 13.86 -14.64 -12.30
C PHE A 151 13.92 -15.98 -13.07
N LYS A 152 14.57 -16.04 -14.23
CA LYS A 152 14.61 -17.24 -15.09
C LYS A 152 15.54 -18.35 -14.59
N ASP A 153 16.56 -18.01 -13.81
CA ASP A 153 17.63 -18.93 -13.42
C ASP A 153 17.50 -19.36 -11.95
N ALA A 154 18.17 -20.48 -11.58
CA ALA A 154 18.19 -21.02 -10.22
C ALA A 154 19.07 -20.15 -9.30
N ARG A 155 18.58 -18.97 -8.93
CA ARG A 155 19.25 -17.96 -8.08
C ARG A 155 18.49 -17.81 -6.76
N ARG A 156 19.05 -17.10 -5.81
CA ARG A 156 18.43 -16.83 -4.50
C ARG A 156 17.60 -15.54 -4.52
N VAL A 157 16.43 -15.59 -3.89
CA VAL A 157 15.60 -14.43 -3.56
C VAL A 157 15.55 -14.33 -2.03
N ARG A 158 16.16 -13.28 -1.48
CA ARG A 158 16.23 -13.04 -0.04
C ARG A 158 14.99 -12.24 0.39
N CYS A 159 14.24 -12.75 1.36
CA CYS A 159 12.99 -12.18 1.82
C CYS A 159 13.08 -11.76 3.29
N GLN A 160 12.78 -10.50 3.56
CA GLN A 160 12.73 -9.94 4.91
C GLN A 160 11.35 -9.37 5.20
N SER A 161 10.83 -9.55 6.41
CA SER A 161 9.56 -8.97 6.83
C SER A 161 9.59 -8.43 8.25
N ALA A 162 8.77 -7.41 8.50
CA ALA A 162 8.34 -7.05 9.83
C ALA A 162 7.47 -8.18 10.41
N ILE A 163 7.42 -8.29 11.75
CA ILE A 163 6.80 -9.42 12.47
C ILE A 163 5.26 -9.35 12.56
N PHE A 164 4.62 -8.29 12.08
CA PHE A 164 3.16 -8.16 12.10
C PHE A 164 2.50 -9.14 11.12
N HIS A 165 1.43 -9.80 11.56
CA HIS A 165 0.70 -10.81 10.76
C HIS A 165 0.37 -10.32 9.35
N ARG A 166 -0.21 -9.11 9.19
CA ARG A 166 -0.53 -8.54 7.89
C ARG A 166 0.67 -8.43 6.96
N VAL A 167 1.87 -8.16 7.50
CA VAL A 167 3.11 -8.06 6.70
C VAL A 167 3.60 -9.43 6.29
N LEU A 168 3.62 -10.39 7.22
CA LEU A 168 3.99 -11.80 6.96
C LEU A 168 3.07 -12.43 5.92
N ILE A 169 1.76 -12.22 6.04
CA ILE A 169 0.78 -12.76 5.09
C ILE A 169 0.87 -12.04 3.72
N SER A 170 1.18 -10.74 3.69
CA SER A 170 1.49 -10.03 2.45
C SER A 170 2.70 -10.62 1.75
N GLN A 171 3.81 -10.83 2.49
CA GLN A 171 5.02 -11.49 1.98
C GLN A 171 4.70 -12.88 1.43
N ALA A 172 3.95 -13.70 2.17
CA ALA A 172 3.59 -15.05 1.75
C ALA A 172 2.80 -15.04 0.42
N ASN A 173 1.77 -14.20 0.30
CA ASN A 173 1.00 -14.09 -0.94
C ASN A 173 1.84 -13.60 -2.12
N PHE A 174 2.73 -12.64 -1.90
CA PHE A 174 3.65 -12.16 -2.93
C PHE A 174 4.62 -13.26 -3.37
N THR A 175 5.29 -13.92 -2.42
CA THR A 175 6.33 -14.92 -2.74
C THR A 175 5.76 -16.18 -3.36
N MET A 176 4.58 -16.64 -2.92
CA MET A 176 3.89 -17.77 -3.57
C MET A 176 3.56 -17.44 -5.03
N ALA A 177 2.95 -16.27 -5.30
CA ALA A 177 2.60 -15.88 -6.65
C ALA A 177 3.83 -15.63 -7.54
N LEU A 178 4.93 -15.13 -6.97
CA LEU A 178 6.20 -14.98 -7.67
C LEU A 178 6.79 -16.34 -8.04
N LYS A 179 6.74 -17.31 -7.10
CA LYS A 179 7.21 -18.69 -7.33
C LYS A 179 6.41 -19.43 -8.40
N ASP A 180 5.09 -19.22 -8.41
CA ASP A 180 4.21 -19.79 -9.43
C ASP A 180 4.54 -19.23 -10.83
N ALA A 181 4.83 -17.93 -10.91
CA ALA A 181 5.15 -17.25 -12.18
C ALA A 181 6.58 -17.56 -12.69
N ALA A 182 7.52 -17.83 -11.78
CA ALA A 182 8.93 -18.07 -12.09
C ALA A 182 9.53 -19.13 -11.11
N PRO A 183 9.40 -20.43 -11.41
CA PRO A 183 9.68 -21.50 -10.45
C PRO A 183 11.16 -21.82 -10.23
N ALA A 184 12.09 -21.24 -10.99
CA ALA A 184 13.50 -21.66 -10.99
C ALA A 184 14.27 -21.29 -9.71
N PHE A 185 14.02 -20.10 -9.12
CA PHE A 185 14.79 -19.57 -7.98
C PHE A 185 14.37 -20.17 -6.62
N THR A 186 15.18 -19.92 -5.59
CA THR A 186 14.89 -20.33 -4.19
C THR A 186 14.69 -19.11 -3.30
N PHE A 187 13.91 -19.29 -2.22
CA PHE A 187 13.71 -18.25 -1.21
C PHE A 187 14.54 -18.50 0.05
N ASP A 188 15.13 -17.40 0.58
CA ASP A 188 15.69 -17.33 1.92
C ASP A 188 14.82 -16.38 2.74
N PHE A 189 14.03 -16.90 3.69
CA PHE A 189 13.16 -16.08 4.53
C PHE A 189 13.82 -15.75 5.87
N ILE A 190 13.72 -14.48 6.25
CA ILE A 190 14.18 -14.00 7.55
C ILE A 190 13.24 -12.96 8.13
N THR A 191 12.94 -13.06 9.43
CA THR A 191 12.19 -12.09 10.20
C THR A 191 12.72 -12.03 11.64
N GLY A 192 12.26 -11.11 12.44
CA GLY A 192 12.63 -10.97 13.85
C GLY A 192 12.79 -9.50 14.25
N ASP A 193 13.04 -9.25 15.54
CA ASP A 193 13.08 -7.89 16.14
C ASP A 193 14.09 -6.96 15.48
N LYS A 194 15.24 -7.50 15.04
CA LYS A 194 16.26 -6.73 14.31
C LYS A 194 15.68 -6.13 13.02
N TYR A 195 14.92 -6.93 12.27
CA TYR A 195 14.32 -6.54 11.00
C TYR A 195 13.06 -5.71 11.21
N GLN A 196 12.29 -6.01 12.28
CA GLN A 196 11.14 -5.21 12.68
C GLN A 196 11.50 -3.73 12.85
N LYS A 197 12.59 -3.43 13.57
CA LYS A 197 13.04 -2.06 13.81
C LYS A 197 13.46 -1.33 12.52
N MET A 198 13.99 -2.05 11.55
CA MET A 198 14.41 -1.51 10.26
C MET A 198 13.22 -1.31 9.30
N LEU A 199 12.34 -2.33 9.22
CA LEU A 199 11.27 -2.39 8.22
C LEU A 199 9.97 -1.68 8.65
N ASN A 200 9.81 -1.35 9.92
CA ASN A 200 8.63 -0.66 10.41
C ASN A 200 8.81 0.86 10.47
N GLY A 201 10.01 1.36 10.28
CA GLY A 201 10.34 2.77 10.50
C GLY A 201 9.83 3.22 11.88
N PRO A 202 10.63 3.51 12.85
CA PRO A 202 10.09 3.72 14.18
C PRO A 202 9.21 4.96 14.23
N HIS A 203 7.91 4.79 14.49
CA HIS A 203 7.04 5.89 14.94
C HIS A 203 7.64 6.61 16.18
N TRP A 204 8.47 5.93 16.95
CA TRP A 204 9.21 6.44 18.12
C TRP A 204 10.58 7.03 17.80
N ALA A 205 11.15 6.85 16.60
CA ALA A 205 12.36 7.55 16.17
C ALA A 205 12.06 8.96 15.64
N ARG A 206 10.84 9.45 15.88
CA ARG A 206 10.48 10.85 15.66
C ARG A 206 11.25 11.75 16.62
N GLY A 207 12.55 11.70 16.55
CA GLY A 207 13.53 12.44 17.35
C GLY A 207 12.97 13.07 18.59
N THR A 208 13.19 13.12 19.69
CA THR A 208 12.67 13.69 20.93
C THR A 208 11.11 13.72 21.00
N ALA A 209 10.54 13.41 22.14
CA ALA A 209 9.11 13.52 22.48
C ALA A 209 8.49 14.87 22.01
N ASN A 210 9.28 15.92 22.00
CA ASN A 210 8.93 17.28 21.60
C ASN A 210 8.44 17.40 20.13
N VAL A 211 8.99 16.65 19.17
CA VAL A 211 8.52 16.74 17.75
C VAL A 211 7.19 16.03 17.57
N ALA A 212 7.00 14.85 18.18
CA ALA A 212 5.73 14.14 18.14
C ALA A 212 4.59 14.96 18.78
N GLU A 213 4.86 15.63 19.91
CA GLU A 213 3.90 16.54 20.56
C GLU A 213 3.57 17.75 19.67
N LYS A 214 4.56 18.34 19.00
CA LYS A 214 4.33 19.44 18.06
C LYS A 214 3.50 19.03 16.85
N ILE A 215 3.79 17.86 16.25
CA ILE A 215 2.99 17.31 15.15
C ILE A 215 1.55 17.12 15.62
N LYS A 216 1.35 16.45 16.78
CA LYS A 216 0.01 16.23 17.32
C LYS A 216 -0.73 17.53 17.57
N ALA A 217 -0.11 18.52 18.22
CA ALA A 217 -0.74 19.82 18.50
C ALA A 217 -1.14 20.55 17.22
N ALA A 218 -0.28 20.56 16.18
CA ALA A 218 -0.56 21.20 14.91
C ALA A 218 -1.70 20.49 14.13
N THR A 219 -1.70 19.16 14.10
CA THR A 219 -2.74 18.39 13.41
C THR A 219 -4.08 18.46 14.15
N ASP A 220 -4.09 18.44 15.48
CA ASP A 220 -5.31 18.65 16.28
C ASP A 220 -5.90 20.06 16.07
N ALA A 221 -5.04 21.09 15.99
CA ALA A 221 -5.46 22.45 15.69
C ALA A 221 -6.07 22.55 14.28
N TYR A 222 -5.40 21.95 13.30
CA TYR A 222 -5.89 21.90 11.92
C TYR A 222 -7.25 21.20 11.82
N ALA A 223 -7.43 20.08 12.51
CA ALA A 223 -8.70 19.36 12.55
C ALA A 223 -9.84 20.20 13.14
N LYS A 224 -9.59 20.89 14.25
CA LYS A 224 -10.58 21.79 14.90
C LYS A 224 -10.98 22.97 14.04
N GLU A 225 -10.06 23.50 13.24
CA GLU A 225 -10.30 24.64 12.36
C GLU A 225 -11.06 24.23 11.09
N ASN A 226 -10.81 23.04 10.56
CA ASN A 226 -11.26 22.64 9.23
C ASN A 226 -12.44 21.67 9.21
N ILE A 227 -12.77 21.01 10.34
CA ILE A 227 -13.89 20.06 10.42
C ILE A 227 -15.09 20.70 11.11
N ASP A 228 -16.14 21.02 10.34
CA ASP A 228 -17.46 21.25 10.90
C ASP A 228 -18.18 19.88 11.08
N HIS A 229 -18.23 19.42 12.32
CA HIS A 229 -18.82 18.14 12.68
C HIS A 229 -20.31 18.23 13.03
N ALA A 230 -20.85 19.42 13.25
CA ALA A 230 -22.21 19.60 13.74
C ALA A 230 -23.28 19.03 12.79
N PRO A 231 -23.24 19.28 11.46
CA PRO A 231 -24.25 18.74 10.54
C PRO A 231 -24.28 17.20 10.50
N LEU A 232 -23.11 16.55 10.58
CA LEU A 232 -23.03 15.09 10.65
C LEU A 232 -23.66 14.56 11.95
N VAL A 233 -23.35 15.17 13.08
CA VAL A 233 -23.89 14.77 14.39
C VAL A 233 -25.41 14.93 14.41
N GLU A 234 -25.96 16.04 13.93
CA GLU A 234 -27.40 16.31 13.85
C GLU A 234 -28.16 15.33 12.93
N ARG A 235 -27.49 14.82 11.87
CA ARG A 235 -28.06 13.77 11.03
C ARG A 235 -28.15 12.43 11.71
N ILE A 236 -27.21 12.11 12.58
CA ILE A 236 -27.10 10.79 13.20
C ILE A 236 -27.84 10.73 14.55
N PHE A 237 -27.81 11.81 15.33
CA PHE A 237 -28.37 11.87 16.68
C PHE A 237 -29.56 12.82 16.75
N SER A 238 -30.63 12.39 17.42
CA SER A 238 -31.92 13.11 17.49
C SER A 238 -32.05 14.06 18.68
N SER A 239 -31.10 14.04 19.61
CA SER A 239 -31.13 14.87 20.81
C SER A 239 -29.80 15.60 21.05
N ALA A 240 -29.89 16.63 21.93
CA ALA A 240 -28.71 17.40 22.38
C ALA A 240 -27.71 16.56 23.22
N SER A 241 -28.02 15.32 23.53
CA SER A 241 -27.10 14.34 24.12
C SER A 241 -26.21 13.67 23.07
N SER A 242 -25.75 14.45 22.08
CA SER A 242 -24.74 14.04 21.11
C SER A 242 -23.49 13.50 21.83
N PRO A 243 -22.65 12.68 21.15
CA PRO A 243 -21.46 12.09 21.75
C PRO A 243 -20.62 13.15 22.43
N VAL A 244 -20.06 12.82 23.59
CA VAL A 244 -19.26 13.71 24.47
C VAL A 244 -18.11 14.39 23.69
N ASP A 245 -17.56 13.71 22.65
CA ASP A 245 -16.58 14.27 21.73
C ASP A 245 -17.07 14.09 20.29
N ALA A 246 -17.82 15.08 19.81
CA ALA A 246 -18.42 15.07 18.47
C ALA A 246 -17.36 15.10 17.35
N LEU A 247 -16.24 15.81 17.52
CA LEU A 247 -15.14 15.82 16.58
C LEU A 247 -14.47 14.44 16.51
N LYS A 248 -14.25 13.80 17.66
CA LYS A 248 -13.71 12.43 17.68
C LYS A 248 -14.64 11.47 16.95
N PHE A 249 -15.95 11.52 17.20
CA PHE A 249 -16.93 10.68 16.53
C PHE A 249 -16.87 10.87 15.01
N ALA A 250 -16.84 12.11 14.53
CA ALA A 250 -16.76 12.40 13.09
C ALA A 250 -15.50 11.80 12.44
N ARG A 251 -14.36 11.91 13.13
CA ARG A 251 -13.08 11.34 12.67
C ARG A 251 -13.07 9.82 12.71
N ASP A 252 -13.62 9.20 13.76
CA ASP A 252 -13.66 7.76 13.92
C ASP A 252 -14.56 7.12 12.85
N ILE A 253 -15.76 7.65 12.63
CA ILE A 253 -16.66 7.13 11.60
C ILE A 253 -16.11 7.36 10.18
N PHE A 254 -15.36 8.43 9.96
CA PHE A 254 -14.67 8.65 8.69
C PHE A 254 -13.52 7.63 8.47
N ALA A 255 -12.78 7.27 9.52
CA ALA A 255 -11.80 6.19 9.44
C ALA A 255 -12.48 4.84 9.11
N VAL A 256 -13.67 4.58 9.70
CA VAL A 256 -14.50 3.41 9.37
C VAL A 256 -14.96 3.45 7.92
N ALA A 257 -15.40 4.60 7.40
CA ALA A 257 -15.74 4.77 5.98
C ALA A 257 -14.53 4.49 5.07
N SER A 258 -13.38 5.04 5.43
CA SER A 258 -12.13 4.94 4.67
C SER A 258 -11.65 3.50 4.47
N ILE A 259 -11.90 2.61 5.45
CA ILE A 259 -11.44 1.21 5.37
C ILE A 259 -12.39 0.29 4.59
N CYS A 260 -13.62 0.71 4.31
CA CYS A 260 -14.62 -0.13 3.63
C CYS A 260 -14.15 -0.65 2.27
N GLN A 261 -13.38 0.15 1.52
CA GLN A 261 -12.78 -0.28 0.28
C GLN A 261 -11.84 -1.49 0.44
N CYS A 262 -11.16 -1.60 1.58
CA CYS A 262 -10.29 -2.73 1.89
C CYS A 262 -11.08 -4.02 2.20
N LEU A 263 -12.35 -3.89 2.57
CA LEU A 263 -13.25 -4.98 2.97
C LEU A 263 -14.20 -5.44 1.85
N ARG A 264 -14.03 -4.99 0.61
CA ARG A 264 -14.97 -5.28 -0.49
C ARG A 264 -15.16 -6.77 -0.78
N CYS A 265 -14.14 -7.58 -0.53
CA CYS A 265 -14.25 -9.03 -0.72
C CYS A 265 -15.09 -9.69 0.38
N GLU A 266 -15.04 -9.15 1.59
CA GLU A 266 -15.75 -9.66 2.77
C GLU A 266 -17.16 -9.04 2.90
N LEU A 267 -17.32 -7.76 2.58
CA LEU A 267 -18.53 -6.96 2.78
C LEU A 267 -18.93 -6.24 1.48
N ALA A 268 -19.29 -7.02 0.46
CA ALA A 268 -19.69 -6.48 -0.83
C ALA A 268 -20.88 -5.51 -0.71
N GLY A 269 -20.76 -4.34 -1.34
CA GLY A 269 -21.82 -3.33 -1.41
C GLY A 269 -22.00 -2.48 -0.14
N LEU A 270 -21.17 -2.66 0.89
CA LEU A 270 -21.18 -1.79 2.06
C LEU A 270 -20.50 -0.46 1.73
N ASP A 271 -21.21 0.63 1.98
CA ASP A 271 -20.73 1.99 1.76
C ASP A 271 -21.12 2.90 2.94
N ILE A 272 -20.12 3.33 3.71
CA ILE A 272 -20.31 4.26 4.83
C ILE A 272 -20.18 5.72 4.37
N TYR A 273 -19.53 6.00 3.24
CA TYR A 273 -19.46 7.37 2.72
C TYR A 273 -20.82 7.98 2.42
N ARG A 274 -21.86 7.16 2.17
CA ARG A 274 -23.24 7.62 1.94
C ARG A 274 -23.85 8.43 3.11
N TYR A 275 -23.26 8.35 4.30
CA TYR A 275 -23.70 9.09 5.49
C TYR A 275 -23.06 10.48 5.60
N PHE A 276 -22.19 10.85 4.68
CA PHE A 276 -21.49 12.13 4.65
C PHE A 276 -21.92 12.96 3.45
N THR A 277 -21.84 14.29 3.59
CA THR A 277 -21.89 15.20 2.44
C THR A 277 -20.51 15.24 1.74
N ALA A 278 -20.48 15.81 0.54
CA ALA A 278 -19.22 15.98 -0.19
C ALA A 278 -18.24 16.91 0.55
N GLU A 279 -18.74 17.95 1.20
CA GLU A 279 -17.97 18.91 1.99
C GLU A 279 -17.38 18.26 3.24
N GLU A 280 -18.13 17.40 3.92
CA GLU A 280 -17.65 16.64 5.08
C GLU A 280 -16.56 15.65 4.68
N ILE A 281 -16.72 14.94 3.56
CA ILE A 281 -15.72 14.03 3.01
C ILE A 281 -14.44 14.79 2.66
N ASP A 282 -14.57 15.96 2.02
CA ASP A 282 -13.42 16.78 1.66
C ASP A 282 -12.66 17.27 2.91
N ALA A 283 -13.36 17.83 3.90
CA ALA A 283 -12.75 18.33 5.13
C ALA A 283 -12.06 17.23 5.95
N LEU A 284 -12.74 16.10 6.17
CA LEU A 284 -12.22 14.95 6.90
C LEU A 284 -11.07 14.27 6.15
N GLY A 285 -11.18 14.12 4.84
CA GLY A 285 -10.17 13.52 3.99
C GLY A 285 -8.88 14.35 3.91
N ARG A 286 -8.99 15.68 3.76
CA ARG A 286 -7.84 16.58 3.81
C ARG A 286 -7.14 16.52 5.16
N THR A 287 -7.91 16.57 6.25
CA THR A 287 -7.34 16.48 7.61
C THR A 287 -6.59 15.18 7.79
N LEU A 288 -7.19 14.05 7.42
CA LEU A 288 -6.55 12.74 7.51
C LEU A 288 -5.26 12.65 6.67
N ALA A 289 -5.26 13.25 5.47
CA ALA A 289 -4.08 13.29 4.61
C ALA A 289 -2.95 14.12 5.21
N CYS A 290 -3.26 15.32 5.75
CA CYS A 290 -2.31 16.21 6.41
C CYS A 290 -1.69 15.56 7.65
N GLU A 291 -2.48 14.86 8.46
CA GLU A 291 -2.00 14.12 9.64
C GLU A 291 -0.99 13.04 9.25
N HIS A 292 -1.33 12.19 8.28
CA HIS A 292 -0.43 11.14 7.83
C HIS A 292 0.87 11.68 7.22
N TYR A 293 0.77 12.78 6.46
CA TYR A 293 1.95 13.41 5.89
C TYR A 293 2.87 14.01 6.98
N ALA A 294 2.30 14.77 7.92
CA ALA A 294 3.05 15.34 9.03
C ALA A 294 3.76 14.28 9.87
N ASP A 295 3.13 13.11 9.99
CA ASP A 295 3.59 11.98 10.79
C ASP A 295 4.73 11.19 10.16
N MET A 296 4.74 11.04 8.84
CA MET A 296 5.62 10.10 8.12
C MET A 296 6.54 10.74 7.08
N ALA A 297 6.25 11.96 6.64
CA ALA A 297 7.02 12.63 5.59
C ALA A 297 7.82 13.84 6.14
N ASN A 298 8.60 14.47 5.27
CA ASN A 298 9.48 15.59 5.62
C ASN A 298 8.81 16.95 5.42
N SER A 299 7.75 17.26 6.16
CA SER A 299 7.06 18.55 6.03
C SER A 299 7.98 19.76 6.28
N VAL A 300 7.57 20.93 5.77
CA VAL A 300 8.31 22.18 5.98
C VAL A 300 8.44 22.49 7.47
N GLU A 301 7.37 22.25 8.25
CA GLU A 301 7.28 22.62 9.66
C GLU A 301 8.04 21.67 10.60
N PHE A 302 8.09 20.37 10.27
CA PHE A 302 8.65 19.35 11.17
C PHE A 302 10.01 18.80 10.68
N GLY A 303 10.43 19.18 9.47
CA GLY A 303 11.75 18.87 8.92
C GLY A 303 11.96 17.40 8.59
N ASP A 304 13.22 16.97 8.66
CA ASP A 304 13.65 15.64 8.23
C ASP A 304 13.56 14.58 9.33
N VAL A 305 13.03 14.92 10.51
CA VAL A 305 12.96 14.00 11.66
C VAL A 305 12.25 12.67 11.33
N PRO A 306 11.12 12.65 10.59
CA PRO A 306 10.51 11.38 10.19
C PRO A 306 11.42 10.52 9.29
N LEU A 307 12.32 11.13 8.52
CA LEU A 307 13.21 10.42 7.60
C LEU A 307 14.27 9.57 8.32
N ASP A 308 14.69 9.98 9.53
CA ASP A 308 15.72 9.29 10.31
C ASP A 308 15.35 7.83 10.59
N GLY A 309 14.06 7.55 10.72
CA GLY A 309 13.55 6.19 10.89
C GLY A 309 13.91 5.22 9.78
N SER A 310 14.11 5.70 8.56
CA SER A 310 14.41 4.87 7.39
C SER A 310 15.88 4.87 6.96
N ARG A 311 16.80 5.57 7.67
CA ARG A 311 18.23 5.56 7.33
C ARG A 311 18.86 4.16 7.36
N LYS A 312 18.48 3.32 8.33
CA LYS A 312 18.95 1.92 8.39
C LYS A 312 18.41 1.10 7.22
N LEU A 313 17.19 1.36 6.80
CA LEU A 313 16.61 0.73 5.63
C LEU A 313 17.33 1.17 4.33
N ALA A 314 17.60 2.46 4.18
CA ALA A 314 18.37 2.98 3.06
C ALA A 314 19.77 2.34 2.97
N ARG A 315 20.45 2.18 4.11
CA ARG A 315 21.75 1.50 4.19
C ARG A 315 21.65 0.02 3.78
N ASP A 316 20.64 -0.71 4.27
CA ASP A 316 20.40 -2.10 3.87
C ASP A 316 20.15 -2.24 2.35
N PHE A 317 19.49 -1.26 1.72
CA PHE A 317 19.35 -1.22 0.26
C PHE A 317 20.71 -1.10 -0.43
N LEU A 318 21.60 -0.23 0.06
CA LEU A 318 22.93 -0.04 -0.53
C LEU A 318 23.81 -1.28 -0.36
N GLU A 319 23.94 -1.79 0.86
CA GLU A 319 24.79 -2.93 1.20
C GLU A 319 24.36 -4.18 0.41
N ARG A 320 23.07 -4.47 0.36
CA ARG A 320 22.56 -5.63 -0.36
C ARG A 320 22.63 -5.50 -1.88
N ALA A 321 22.54 -4.29 -2.41
CA ALA A 321 22.76 -4.06 -3.82
C ALA A 321 24.25 -4.26 -4.19
N ASP A 322 25.17 -3.78 -3.37
CA ASP A 322 26.61 -4.02 -3.57
C ASP A 322 26.94 -5.53 -3.51
N GLU A 323 26.35 -6.27 -2.55
CA GLU A 323 26.46 -7.75 -2.48
C GLU A 323 25.95 -8.43 -3.76
N ALA A 324 24.76 -8.03 -4.25
CA ALA A 324 24.16 -8.63 -5.45
C ALA A 324 24.89 -8.24 -6.74
N ILE A 325 25.59 -7.10 -6.76
CA ILE A 325 26.48 -6.71 -7.86
C ILE A 325 27.73 -7.60 -7.90
N ALA A 326 28.23 -8.02 -6.73
CA ALA A 326 29.40 -8.88 -6.59
C ALA A 326 29.06 -10.39 -6.68
N ASP A 327 27.84 -10.81 -6.39
CA ASP A 327 27.37 -12.21 -6.37
C ASP A 327 26.19 -12.42 -7.32
N ASP A 328 26.45 -12.96 -8.51
CA ASP A 328 25.43 -13.27 -9.51
C ASP A 328 24.41 -14.33 -9.05
N GLY A 329 24.66 -15.01 -7.93
CA GLY A 329 23.74 -15.96 -7.30
C GLY A 329 22.50 -15.31 -6.64
N ILE A 330 22.45 -13.98 -6.51
CA ILE A 330 21.34 -13.24 -5.90
C ILE A 330 20.48 -12.60 -6.99
N ALA A 331 19.19 -12.98 -7.05
CA ALA A 331 18.24 -12.43 -8.01
C ALA A 331 17.48 -11.21 -7.46
N ALA A 332 17.08 -11.27 -6.18
CA ALA A 332 16.32 -10.18 -5.57
C ALA A 332 16.48 -10.14 -4.04
N ASP A 333 16.25 -8.94 -3.49
CA ASP A 333 15.95 -8.68 -2.09
C ASP A 333 14.54 -8.13 -1.97
N LEU A 334 13.65 -8.88 -1.35
CA LEU A 334 12.25 -8.52 -1.13
C LEU A 334 12.04 -8.18 0.33
N ARG A 335 11.70 -6.92 0.61
CA ARG A 335 11.41 -6.43 1.96
C ARG A 335 9.95 -6.09 2.08
N PHE A 336 9.33 -6.46 3.22
CA PHE A 336 7.93 -6.19 3.50
C PHE A 336 7.80 -5.49 4.86
N GLY A 337 7.06 -4.38 4.86
CA GLY A 337 6.92 -3.55 6.05
C GLY A 337 5.70 -2.64 5.99
N HIS A 338 5.90 -1.37 6.34
CA HIS A 338 4.85 -0.38 6.56
C HIS A 338 5.09 0.91 5.79
N ASP A 339 4.05 1.74 5.70
CA ASP A 339 4.10 3.13 5.21
C ASP A 339 5.17 3.96 5.92
N SER A 340 5.29 3.79 7.25
CA SER A 340 6.30 4.46 8.10
C SER A 340 7.76 4.12 7.77
N GLY A 341 8.02 3.06 7.00
CA GLY A 341 9.33 2.76 6.42
C GLY A 341 9.48 3.28 4.99
N LEU A 342 8.42 3.14 4.19
CA LEU A 342 8.47 3.43 2.77
C LEU A 342 8.43 4.93 2.46
N TRP A 343 7.56 5.70 3.11
CA TRP A 343 7.42 7.13 2.83
C TRP A 343 8.68 7.92 3.21
N PRO A 344 9.25 7.73 4.42
CA PRO A 344 10.53 8.35 4.73
C PRO A 344 11.66 7.92 3.80
N LEU A 345 11.68 6.66 3.36
CA LEU A 345 12.68 6.17 2.40
C LEU A 345 12.59 6.92 1.06
N ALA A 346 11.39 7.20 0.55
CA ALA A 346 11.19 8.01 -0.64
C ALA A 346 11.76 9.43 -0.47
N GLY A 347 11.59 10.03 0.70
CA GLY A 347 12.18 11.33 1.07
C GLY A 347 13.70 11.28 1.09
N LEU A 348 14.30 10.26 1.71
CA LEU A 348 15.77 10.08 1.76
C LEU A 348 16.38 9.89 0.37
N ILE A 349 15.74 9.14 -0.51
CA ILE A 349 16.19 8.97 -1.89
C ILE A 349 16.03 10.29 -2.67
N GLY A 350 15.08 11.14 -2.27
CA GLY A 350 14.72 12.38 -2.94
C GLY A 350 13.85 12.13 -4.18
N LEU A 351 12.93 11.17 -4.11
CA LEU A 351 12.00 10.90 -5.22
C LEU A 351 11.08 12.11 -5.44
N GLU A 352 10.94 12.56 -6.68
CA GLU A 352 9.98 13.61 -7.02
C GLU A 352 8.55 13.09 -6.80
N GLY A 353 7.71 13.88 -6.15
CA GLY A 353 6.38 13.52 -5.73
C GLY A 353 6.34 12.94 -4.31
N PRO A 354 6.58 11.64 -4.07
CA PRO A 354 6.48 11.07 -2.72
C PRO A 354 7.55 11.57 -1.74
N GLY A 355 8.68 12.07 -2.24
CA GLY A 355 9.74 12.67 -1.44
C GLY A 355 9.73 14.19 -1.43
N ASP A 356 8.68 14.84 -1.95
CA ASP A 356 8.59 16.29 -1.97
C ASP A 356 8.35 16.86 -0.57
N ARG A 357 9.01 17.98 -0.29
CA ARG A 357 8.88 18.71 0.95
C ARG A 357 7.88 19.86 0.79
N VAL A 358 6.70 19.70 1.38
CA VAL A 358 5.62 20.66 1.30
C VAL A 358 5.12 21.06 2.70
N PRO A 359 4.43 22.20 2.88
CA PRO A 359 3.73 22.49 4.12
C PRO A 359 2.72 21.36 4.42
N PHE A 360 2.62 20.93 5.67
CA PHE A 360 1.73 19.81 6.02
C PHE A 360 0.27 20.11 5.67
N ALA A 361 -0.17 21.35 5.84
CA ALA A 361 -1.53 21.81 5.55
C ALA A 361 -1.91 21.74 4.05
N ASP A 362 -0.92 21.77 3.15
CA ASP A 362 -1.10 21.68 1.70
C ASP A 362 -0.86 20.28 1.15
N SER A 363 -0.41 19.35 1.97
CA SER A 363 0.04 17.99 1.54
C SER A 363 -1.06 17.15 0.90
N TRP A 364 -2.31 17.37 1.28
CA TRP A 364 -3.47 16.70 0.66
C TRP A 364 -3.55 16.94 -0.85
N ARG A 365 -3.06 18.10 -1.34
CA ARG A 365 -3.03 18.52 -2.75
C ARG A 365 -1.67 18.25 -3.40
N ASP A 366 -0.58 18.69 -2.75
CA ASP A 366 0.75 18.75 -3.35
C ASP A 366 1.54 17.45 -3.20
N CYS A 367 1.23 16.66 -2.17
CA CYS A 367 1.81 15.32 -1.95
C CYS A 367 0.73 14.33 -1.48
N PRO A 368 -0.32 14.05 -2.28
CA PRO A 368 -1.50 13.32 -1.83
C PRO A 368 -1.18 11.87 -1.45
N ALA A 369 -1.50 11.52 -0.20
CA ALA A 369 -1.22 10.22 0.39
C ALA A 369 -1.88 9.05 -0.36
N TRP A 370 -3.10 9.21 -0.87
CA TRP A 370 -3.80 8.19 -1.65
C TRP A 370 -3.05 7.78 -2.92
N LYS A 371 -2.30 8.70 -3.51
CA LYS A 371 -1.51 8.46 -4.73
C LYS A 371 -0.16 7.82 -4.41
N TRP A 372 0.49 8.32 -3.36
CA TRP A 372 1.88 7.96 -3.07
C TRP A 372 2.01 6.84 -2.06
N MET A 373 1.08 6.74 -1.11
CA MET A 373 1.15 5.78 -0.02
C MET A 373 -0.14 4.95 0.16
N PRO A 374 -0.76 4.44 -0.93
CA PRO A 374 -1.88 3.51 -0.78
C PRO A 374 -1.45 2.21 -0.08
N MET A 375 -2.40 1.36 0.27
CA MET A 375 -2.12 -0.04 0.67
C MET A 375 -1.27 -0.72 -0.41
N ALA A 376 -0.42 -1.67 -0.06
CA ALA A 376 0.51 -2.38 -0.95
C ALA A 376 1.47 -1.46 -1.76
N SER A 377 1.60 -0.16 -1.40
CA SER A 377 2.59 0.71 -2.04
C SER A 377 3.99 0.12 -1.96
N ASN A 378 4.80 0.36 -3.00
CA ASN A 378 6.08 -0.30 -3.12
C ASN A 378 7.13 0.54 -3.84
N LEU A 379 8.39 0.28 -3.49
CA LEU A 379 9.59 0.77 -4.16
C LEU A 379 10.33 -0.41 -4.77
N GLN A 380 10.75 -0.28 -6.03
CA GLN A 380 11.59 -1.25 -6.70
C GLN A 380 12.80 -0.53 -7.31
N MET A 381 14.00 -0.93 -6.95
CA MET A 381 15.23 -0.58 -7.63
C MET A 381 15.59 -1.74 -8.55
N VAL A 382 15.55 -1.54 -9.84
CA VAL A 382 15.86 -2.56 -10.84
C VAL A 382 17.24 -2.28 -11.40
N PHE A 383 18.15 -3.23 -11.26
CA PHE A 383 19.54 -3.08 -11.64
C PHE A 383 19.82 -3.74 -12.99
N TYR A 384 20.53 -3.03 -13.84
CA TYR A 384 20.91 -3.44 -15.19
C TYR A 384 22.42 -3.45 -15.33
N ARG A 385 22.95 -4.45 -16.05
CA ARG A 385 24.40 -4.57 -16.32
C ARG A 385 24.65 -4.78 -17.80
N ASN A 386 25.72 -4.19 -18.32
CA ASN A 386 26.24 -4.45 -19.66
C ASN A 386 27.46 -5.39 -19.63
N ALA A 387 27.96 -5.78 -20.81
CA ALA A 387 29.10 -6.68 -20.94
C ALA A 387 30.44 -6.08 -20.40
N ALA A 388 30.54 -4.76 -20.27
CA ALA A 388 31.67 -4.08 -19.67
C ALA A 388 31.62 -4.02 -18.13
N GLY A 389 30.53 -4.53 -17.52
CA GLY A 389 30.34 -4.50 -16.07
C GLY A 389 29.77 -3.18 -15.52
N GLU A 390 29.40 -2.24 -16.39
CA GLU A 390 28.75 -1.01 -15.96
C GLU A 390 27.36 -1.31 -15.39
N VAL A 391 26.99 -0.66 -14.27
CA VAL A 391 25.73 -0.89 -13.58
C VAL A 391 24.86 0.38 -13.60
N LEU A 392 23.66 0.22 -14.14
CA LEU A 392 22.57 1.21 -14.08
C LEU A 392 21.48 0.73 -13.15
N VAL A 393 20.73 1.66 -12.57
CA VAL A 393 19.55 1.40 -11.76
C VAL A 393 18.37 2.23 -12.27
N LYS A 394 17.19 1.62 -12.34
CA LYS A 394 15.90 2.27 -12.59
C LYS A 394 15.07 2.21 -11.32
N ILE A 395 14.50 3.34 -10.91
CA ILE A 395 13.67 3.43 -9.72
C ILE A 395 12.19 3.42 -10.14
N LEU A 396 11.44 2.50 -9.55
CA LEU A 396 10.00 2.42 -9.68
C LEU A 396 9.34 2.63 -8.32
N TYR A 397 8.35 3.50 -8.27
CA TYR A 397 7.51 3.70 -7.10
C TYR A 397 6.05 3.48 -7.49
N ASN A 398 5.36 2.59 -6.78
CA ASN A 398 4.06 2.08 -7.19
C ASN A 398 4.04 1.67 -8.68
N GLU A 399 5.10 0.93 -9.08
CA GLU A 399 5.35 0.42 -10.44
C GLU A 399 5.61 1.49 -11.52
N ARG A 400 5.68 2.79 -11.17
CA ARG A 400 5.93 3.91 -12.10
C ARG A 400 7.39 4.36 -12.04
N GLU A 401 7.97 4.71 -13.19
CA GLU A 401 9.33 5.24 -13.30
C GLU A 401 9.43 6.60 -12.59
N MET A 402 10.44 6.78 -11.72
CA MET A 402 10.58 7.94 -10.85
C MET A 402 11.84 8.74 -11.11
N ARG A 403 11.71 10.05 -11.02
CA ARG A 403 12.87 10.97 -11.00
C ARG A 403 13.43 11.08 -9.59
N ILE A 404 14.75 11.25 -9.52
CA ILE A 404 15.48 11.55 -8.28
C ILE A 404 15.91 13.01 -8.36
N ARG A 405 15.46 13.84 -7.43
CA ARG A 405 15.76 15.26 -7.39
C ARG A 405 17.27 15.47 -7.27
N GLY A 406 17.84 16.30 -8.17
CA GLY A 406 19.25 16.64 -8.18
C GLY A 406 20.20 15.50 -8.56
N LEU A 407 19.70 14.46 -9.23
CA LEU A 407 20.51 13.42 -9.87
C LEU A 407 20.09 13.30 -11.34
N GLU A 408 21.06 13.44 -12.25
CA GLU A 408 20.80 13.39 -13.68
C GLU A 408 20.77 11.93 -14.19
N PRO A 409 19.74 11.53 -14.93
CA PRO A 409 19.65 10.20 -15.55
C PRO A 409 20.61 10.06 -16.75
N VAL A 410 21.00 8.82 -17.08
CA VAL A 410 21.98 8.52 -18.15
C VAL A 410 21.61 7.34 -19.05
N PRO A 411 20.64 7.37 -19.92
CA PRO A 411 19.55 8.35 -20.09
C PRO A 411 18.36 8.08 -19.15
N TRP A 412 17.37 8.95 -19.13
CA TRP A 412 16.09 8.70 -18.46
C TRP A 412 15.47 7.36 -18.87
N PRO A 413 14.97 6.54 -17.94
CA PRO A 413 14.87 6.69 -16.47
C PRO A 413 16.00 5.98 -15.69
N TYR A 414 17.17 5.83 -16.29
CA TYR A 414 18.31 5.08 -15.74
C TYR A 414 19.32 6.02 -15.10
N TYR A 415 19.86 5.60 -13.95
CA TYR A 415 20.91 6.30 -13.21
C TYR A 415 22.12 5.41 -13.08
N ARG A 416 23.36 5.96 -13.05
CA ARG A 416 24.53 5.18 -12.65
C ARG A 416 24.41 4.80 -11.20
N TRP A 417 24.61 3.52 -10.90
CA TRP A 417 24.56 3.06 -9.51
C TRP A 417 25.56 3.81 -8.62
N ALA A 418 26.79 4.03 -9.10
CA ALA A 418 27.80 4.76 -8.37
C ALA A 418 27.35 6.16 -7.93
N ASP A 419 26.64 6.90 -8.79
CA ASP A 419 26.17 8.26 -8.50
C ASP A 419 25.05 8.25 -7.45
N LEU A 420 24.06 7.36 -7.59
CA LEU A 420 22.99 7.19 -6.61
C LEU A 420 23.54 6.75 -5.24
N ARG A 421 24.45 5.77 -5.24
CA ARG A 421 25.10 5.27 -4.04
C ARG A 421 25.89 6.36 -3.32
N ALA A 422 26.69 7.15 -4.04
CA ALA A 422 27.47 8.25 -3.48
C ALA A 422 26.58 9.32 -2.84
N ARG A 423 25.44 9.65 -3.48
CA ARG A 423 24.46 10.59 -2.96
C ARG A 423 23.88 10.10 -1.63
N LEU A 424 23.37 8.86 -1.57
CA LEU A 424 22.73 8.32 -0.36
C LEU A 424 23.72 8.21 0.81
N LEU A 425 25.01 7.91 0.54
CA LEU A 425 26.06 7.91 1.56
C LEU A 425 26.51 9.33 1.98
N GLY A 426 26.43 10.30 1.06
CA GLY A 426 26.79 11.71 1.32
C GLY A 426 25.80 12.39 2.29
N ASP A 427 24.54 12.05 2.23
CA ASP A 427 23.50 12.56 3.14
C ASP A 427 23.63 11.96 4.55
N GLU A 428 24.23 10.79 4.73
CA GLU A 428 24.57 10.24 6.06
C GLU A 428 25.63 11.06 6.79
N LYS A 429 26.62 11.61 6.08
CA LYS A 429 27.73 12.40 6.69
C LYS A 429 27.31 13.78 7.18
N LYS A 430 26.19 14.32 6.69
CA LYS A 430 25.65 15.62 7.12
C LYS A 430 24.81 15.52 8.41
N SER A 431 24.48 14.30 8.86
CA SER A 431 23.58 14.03 9.98
C SER A 431 24.31 13.55 11.26
N ASN A 432 25.63 13.34 11.19
CA ASN A 432 26.53 13.08 12.32
C ASN A 432 27.31 14.34 12.68
#